data_aead34a1a26f248ae57a614ce631e59c
#
_entry.id   aead34a1a26f248ae57a614ce631e59c
#
_cell.length_a   1.000
_cell.length_b   1.000
_cell.length_c   1.000
_cell.angle_alpha   90.00
_cell.angle_beta   90.00
_cell.angle_gamma   90.00
#
_symmetry.space_group_name_H-M   'P 1'
#
loop_
_entity.id
_entity.type
_entity.pdbx_description
1 polymer ?
#
loop_
_entity_poly.entity_id
_entity_poly.type
_entity_poly.pdbx_seq_one_letter_code
_entity_poly.pdbx_strand_id
1 'polypeptide(L)'
;MSAEQCNKRTLMDYCPDIKVVDCTLRDGGLVNNFAFTDEFVHDLYEANVKAGVDYMEFGYKASRELFDPKAFGKWKFCEEKDIRAVVGDNRSPLKISVMADVGRCNYKRDILPKKDSVIDMVRVATYIHQIPTAVEMIEHLKKKGYEVCVNIMAVSKVNTDDLDAGLELLARSSVDTIYLVDSFGFFYPEQITKLSQKYVEIAEANGKNVGIHAHNNQQLAFANTIEACRMGVSLLDATVSGMGRGAGNCFMEPLLSFLKNPKYDEIPIIRFVEKHMLKLKAEGVVWGYDIPYLVTGILNSHPSTAIKFIKEQRSDYCNFMQELLDLE
;
A
#
# COMPACT_ATOMS: atom_id res chain seq x y z
N MET A 1 36.03 -2.71 -6.15
CA MET A 1 35.17 -2.08 -7.19
C MET A 1 34.13 -1.25 -6.42
N SER A 2 34.12 0.04 -6.69
CA SER A 2 33.42 1.05 -5.90
C SER A 2 31.89 0.86 -5.92
N ALA A 3 31.24 1.18 -4.80
CA ALA A 3 29.79 1.18 -4.58
C ALA A 3 28.99 2.18 -5.47
N GLU A 4 29.52 2.58 -6.63
CA GLU A 4 28.94 3.59 -7.51
C GLU A 4 28.14 3.05 -8.71
N GLN A 5 28.00 1.74 -8.82
CA GLN A 5 27.17 1.11 -9.86
C GLN A 5 25.92 0.44 -9.29
N CYS A 6 25.20 1.12 -8.40
CA CYS A 6 23.77 0.83 -8.28
C CYS A 6 23.12 1.31 -9.58
N ASN A 7 22.59 0.39 -10.36
CA ASN A 7 21.97 0.64 -11.67
C ASN A 7 20.76 1.57 -11.50
N LYS A 8 21.01 2.88 -11.44
CA LYS A 8 19.94 3.87 -11.46
C LYS A 8 19.18 3.72 -12.77
N ARG A 9 17.93 3.27 -12.70
CA ARG A 9 17.08 3.20 -13.89
C ARG A 9 16.93 4.59 -14.50
N THR A 10 17.06 4.67 -15.80
CA THR A 10 16.60 5.85 -16.50
C THR A 10 15.10 5.72 -16.74
N LEU A 11 14.30 6.55 -16.07
CA LEU A 11 12.86 6.58 -16.24
C LEU A 11 12.41 7.33 -17.52
N MET A 12 13.35 7.65 -18.39
CA MET A 12 13.07 8.18 -19.73
C MET A 12 12.55 7.09 -20.66
N ASP A 13 12.90 5.82 -20.38
CA ASP A 13 12.55 4.66 -21.18
C ASP A 13 11.59 3.73 -20.44
N TYR A 14 10.88 2.90 -21.18
CA TYR A 14 10.01 1.87 -20.64
C TYR A 14 10.79 0.79 -19.90
N CYS A 15 10.36 0.49 -18.68
CA CYS A 15 10.91 -0.58 -17.83
C CYS A 15 9.87 -1.69 -17.65
N PRO A 16 10.01 -2.86 -18.32
CA PRO A 16 8.98 -3.91 -18.36
C PRO A 16 8.77 -4.66 -17.04
N ASP A 17 9.73 -4.60 -16.13
CA ASP A 17 9.68 -5.25 -14.81
C ASP A 17 8.90 -4.46 -13.76
N ILE A 18 8.58 -3.19 -14.03
CA ILE A 18 7.76 -2.36 -13.14
C ILE A 18 6.30 -2.82 -13.19
N LYS A 19 5.71 -2.95 -12.02
CA LYS A 19 4.32 -3.32 -11.81
C LYS A 19 3.62 -2.32 -10.92
N VAL A 20 2.36 -2.03 -11.23
CA VAL A 20 1.50 -1.13 -10.44
C VAL A 20 0.48 -1.94 -9.66
N VAL A 21 0.34 -1.60 -8.38
CA VAL A 21 -0.63 -2.19 -7.46
C VAL A 21 -1.66 -1.15 -7.07
N ASP A 22 -2.91 -1.36 -7.45
CA ASP A 22 -4.02 -0.52 -7.00
C ASP A 22 -4.41 -0.87 -5.56
N CYS A 23 -4.23 0.08 -4.65
CA CYS A 23 -4.59 -0.03 -3.24
C CYS A 23 -5.85 0.76 -2.88
N THR A 24 -6.66 1.21 -3.85
CA THR A 24 -7.81 2.09 -3.64
C THR A 24 -8.82 1.52 -2.63
N LEU A 25 -9.20 0.24 -2.77
CA LEU A 25 -10.13 -0.38 -1.82
C LEU A 25 -9.51 -0.63 -0.45
N ARG A 26 -8.26 -1.07 -0.42
CA ARG A 26 -7.61 -1.44 0.84
C ARG A 26 -7.33 -0.22 1.70
N ASP A 27 -6.64 0.80 1.15
CA ASP A 27 -6.28 1.99 1.93
C ASP A 27 -7.42 3.01 1.99
N GLY A 28 -8.14 3.20 0.88
CA GLY A 28 -9.35 4.02 0.85
C GLY A 28 -10.45 3.50 1.77
N GLY A 29 -10.52 2.20 2.00
CA GLY A 29 -11.45 1.61 2.97
C GLY A 29 -11.25 2.11 4.40
N LEU A 30 -10.06 2.59 4.75
CA LEU A 30 -9.79 3.22 6.05
C LEU A 30 -10.46 4.59 6.21
N VAL A 31 -10.90 5.20 5.11
CA VAL A 31 -11.60 6.50 5.11
C VAL A 31 -13.10 6.33 5.38
N ASN A 32 -13.71 5.25 4.85
CA ASN A 32 -15.16 5.05 4.87
C ASN A 32 -15.58 3.72 5.53
N ASN A 33 -14.74 3.14 6.39
CA ASN A 33 -14.94 1.83 7.04
C ASN A 33 -15.23 0.70 6.04
N PHE A 34 -14.63 0.73 4.85
CA PHE A 34 -14.81 -0.27 3.78
C PHE A 34 -16.24 -0.34 3.21
N ALA A 35 -17.02 0.73 3.40
CA ALA A 35 -18.38 0.85 2.92
C ALA A 35 -18.42 1.29 1.44
N PHE A 36 -17.93 0.44 0.55
CA PHE A 36 -18.04 0.61 -0.90
C PHE A 36 -19.23 -0.17 -1.44
N THR A 37 -19.96 0.41 -2.42
CA THR A 37 -21.01 -0.30 -3.12
C THR A 37 -20.46 -1.36 -4.06
N ASP A 38 -21.25 -2.38 -4.39
CA ASP A 38 -20.83 -3.42 -5.32
C ASP A 38 -20.52 -2.86 -6.71
N GLU A 39 -21.29 -1.85 -7.14
CA GLU A 39 -21.04 -1.13 -8.40
C GLU A 39 -19.66 -0.44 -8.38
N PHE A 40 -19.33 0.27 -7.30
CA PHE A 40 -18.02 0.91 -7.16
C PHE A 40 -16.89 -0.09 -7.33
N VAL A 41 -16.97 -1.24 -6.63
CA VAL A 41 -15.89 -2.24 -6.63
C VAL A 41 -15.77 -2.95 -7.97
N HIS A 42 -16.91 -3.29 -8.59
CA HIS A 42 -16.93 -3.89 -9.91
C HIS A 42 -16.36 -2.94 -10.98
N ASP A 43 -16.78 -1.68 -10.95
CA ASP A 43 -16.30 -0.69 -11.92
C ASP A 43 -14.79 -0.38 -11.73
N LEU A 44 -14.30 -0.40 -10.47
CA LEU A 44 -12.86 -0.25 -10.20
C LEU A 44 -12.07 -1.44 -10.76
N TYR A 45 -12.58 -2.67 -10.58
CA TYR A 45 -11.96 -3.86 -11.14
C TYR A 45 -11.90 -3.76 -12.68
N GLU A 46 -13.00 -3.41 -13.33
CA GLU A 46 -13.05 -3.24 -14.78
C GLU A 46 -12.14 -2.11 -15.29
N ALA A 47 -12.05 -1.00 -14.53
CA ALA A 47 -11.16 0.10 -14.85
C ALA A 47 -9.69 -0.34 -14.79
N ASN A 48 -9.29 -1.06 -13.74
CA ASN A 48 -7.94 -1.59 -13.57
C ASN A 48 -7.58 -2.60 -14.68
N VAL A 49 -8.50 -3.51 -15.04
CA VAL A 49 -8.29 -4.46 -16.14
C VAL A 49 -8.04 -3.71 -17.45
N LYS A 50 -8.87 -2.71 -17.78
CA LYS A 50 -8.76 -1.92 -19.01
C LYS A 50 -7.53 -1.00 -19.01
N ALA A 51 -7.15 -0.49 -17.83
CA ALA A 51 -5.96 0.33 -17.65
C ALA A 51 -4.65 -0.46 -17.69
N GLY A 52 -4.70 -1.79 -17.70
CA GLY A 52 -3.52 -2.65 -17.72
C GLY A 52 -2.76 -2.70 -16.40
N VAL A 53 -3.39 -2.33 -15.28
CA VAL A 53 -2.82 -2.42 -13.91
C VAL A 53 -2.49 -3.88 -13.60
N ASP A 54 -1.41 -4.12 -12.85
CA ASP A 54 -0.92 -5.48 -12.59
C ASP A 54 -1.63 -6.17 -11.45
N TYR A 55 -1.93 -5.45 -10.37
CA TYR A 55 -2.57 -5.98 -9.16
C TYR A 55 -3.65 -5.04 -8.64
N MET A 56 -4.74 -5.61 -8.11
CA MET A 56 -5.74 -4.87 -7.35
C MET A 56 -5.86 -5.45 -5.94
N GLU A 57 -5.63 -4.63 -4.92
CA GLU A 57 -5.73 -5.00 -3.51
C GLU A 57 -7.15 -4.71 -2.98
N PHE A 58 -7.95 -5.75 -2.80
CA PHE A 58 -9.37 -5.64 -2.45
C PHE A 58 -9.62 -5.15 -1.01
N GLY A 59 -8.71 -5.42 -0.10
CA GLY A 59 -8.85 -5.02 1.29
C GLY A 59 -8.09 -5.95 2.24
N TYR A 60 -8.68 -6.19 3.41
CA TYR A 60 -8.04 -6.98 4.47
C TYR A 60 -8.65 -8.36 4.64
N LYS A 61 -7.85 -9.31 5.11
CA LYS A 61 -8.26 -10.57 5.73
C LYS A 61 -8.36 -10.41 7.25
N ALA A 62 -9.11 -9.40 7.72
CA ALA A 62 -9.23 -9.12 9.15
C ALA A 62 -10.04 -10.20 9.89
N SER A 63 -9.65 -10.50 11.14
CA SER A 63 -10.39 -11.45 11.99
C SER A 63 -11.72 -10.85 12.44
N ARG A 64 -12.82 -11.57 12.25
CA ARG A 64 -14.16 -11.20 12.76
C ARG A 64 -14.25 -11.28 14.28
N GLU A 65 -13.30 -11.90 14.94
CA GLU A 65 -13.20 -11.96 16.40
C GLU A 65 -12.64 -10.65 16.98
N LEU A 66 -11.84 -9.91 16.18
CA LEU A 66 -11.22 -8.64 16.57
C LEU A 66 -11.95 -7.41 16.01
N PHE A 67 -12.66 -7.57 14.90
CA PHE A 67 -13.35 -6.48 14.20
C PHE A 67 -14.84 -6.83 14.04
N ASP A 68 -15.71 -5.97 14.55
CA ASP A 68 -17.16 -6.17 14.44
C ASP A 68 -17.62 -6.05 12.98
N PRO A 69 -18.18 -7.10 12.37
CA PRO A 69 -18.70 -7.04 11.00
C PRO A 69 -19.82 -6.03 10.77
N LYS A 70 -20.47 -5.54 11.83
CA LYS A 70 -21.48 -4.49 11.73
C LYS A 70 -20.88 -3.09 11.62
N ALA A 71 -19.64 -2.91 12.07
CA ALA A 71 -18.93 -1.62 12.02
C ALA A 71 -18.16 -1.40 10.70
N PHE A 72 -17.95 -2.46 9.90
CA PHE A 72 -17.15 -2.40 8.69
C PHE A 72 -17.83 -3.08 7.50
N GLY A 73 -17.60 -2.55 6.31
CA GLY A 73 -17.98 -3.18 5.05
C GLY A 73 -17.23 -4.50 4.80
N LYS A 74 -17.75 -5.29 3.85
CA LYS A 74 -17.25 -6.65 3.53
C LYS A 74 -15.77 -6.70 3.11
N TRP A 75 -15.23 -5.61 2.57
CA TRP A 75 -13.84 -5.51 2.13
C TRP A 75 -12.83 -5.40 3.27
N LYS A 76 -13.28 -5.21 4.52
CA LYS A 76 -12.46 -5.41 5.72
C LYS A 76 -12.10 -6.89 5.93
N PHE A 77 -12.92 -7.79 5.43
CA PHE A 77 -12.80 -9.24 5.65
C PHE A 77 -12.45 -10.01 4.38
N CYS A 78 -12.74 -9.47 3.20
CA CYS A 78 -12.44 -10.01 1.87
C CYS A 78 -12.73 -11.52 1.77
N GLU A 79 -13.96 -11.94 2.12
CA GLU A 79 -14.33 -13.35 1.95
C GLU A 79 -14.27 -13.76 0.48
N GLU A 80 -13.89 -15.00 0.22
CA GLU A 80 -13.73 -15.53 -1.14
C GLU A 80 -14.98 -15.31 -2.00
N LYS A 81 -16.17 -15.55 -1.43
CA LYS A 81 -17.46 -15.34 -2.11
C LYS A 81 -17.68 -13.89 -2.56
N ASP A 82 -17.22 -12.92 -1.74
CA ASP A 82 -17.40 -11.49 -2.04
C ASP A 82 -16.47 -11.04 -3.16
N ILE A 83 -15.23 -11.54 -3.17
CA ILE A 83 -14.27 -11.28 -4.26
C ILE A 83 -14.77 -11.94 -5.55
N ARG A 84 -15.20 -13.22 -5.50
CA ARG A 84 -15.76 -13.93 -6.66
C ARG A 84 -17.01 -13.27 -7.23
N ALA A 85 -17.83 -12.64 -6.41
CA ALA A 85 -19.00 -11.89 -6.88
C ALA A 85 -18.62 -10.72 -7.82
N VAL A 86 -17.40 -10.20 -7.70
CA VAL A 86 -16.85 -9.12 -8.54
C VAL A 86 -16.09 -9.69 -9.74
N VAL A 87 -15.14 -10.60 -9.50
CA VAL A 87 -14.15 -11.01 -10.51
C VAL A 87 -14.47 -12.35 -11.20
N GLY A 88 -15.52 -13.08 -10.72
CA GLY A 88 -15.78 -14.45 -11.16
C GLY A 88 -14.60 -15.36 -10.85
N ASP A 89 -14.14 -16.12 -11.86
CA ASP A 89 -12.91 -16.93 -11.79
C ASP A 89 -11.64 -16.16 -12.20
N ASN A 90 -11.74 -14.85 -12.31
CA ASN A 90 -10.71 -13.92 -12.75
C ASN A 90 -9.89 -14.43 -13.95
N ARG A 91 -10.43 -14.27 -15.14
CA ARG A 91 -9.74 -14.66 -16.40
C ARG A 91 -8.94 -13.50 -17.00
N SER A 92 -8.92 -12.33 -16.33
CA SER A 92 -8.15 -11.16 -16.76
C SER A 92 -6.67 -11.30 -16.39
N PRO A 93 -5.77 -10.52 -16.97
CA PRO A 93 -4.36 -10.47 -16.56
C PRO A 93 -4.15 -9.79 -15.21
N LEU A 94 -5.13 -9.03 -14.70
CA LEU A 94 -5.08 -8.36 -13.39
C LEU A 94 -5.06 -9.39 -12.27
N LYS A 95 -4.02 -9.37 -11.44
CA LYS A 95 -3.90 -10.23 -10.27
C LYS A 95 -4.64 -9.66 -9.05
N ILE A 96 -5.26 -10.54 -8.28
CA ILE A 96 -6.03 -10.18 -7.09
C ILE A 96 -5.14 -10.27 -5.85
N SER A 97 -5.14 -9.21 -5.05
CA SER A 97 -4.38 -9.13 -3.81
C SER A 97 -5.27 -8.81 -2.61
N VAL A 98 -4.81 -9.23 -1.43
CA VAL A 98 -5.39 -8.86 -0.13
C VAL A 98 -4.28 -8.63 0.89
N MET A 99 -4.55 -7.79 1.90
CA MET A 99 -3.64 -7.56 3.02
C MET A 99 -4.04 -8.39 4.24
N ALA A 100 -3.06 -8.88 4.97
CA ALA A 100 -3.25 -9.65 6.20
C ALA A 100 -2.24 -9.18 7.27
N ASP A 101 -2.75 -8.48 8.30
CA ASP A 101 -1.90 -7.93 9.36
C ASP A 101 -1.50 -9.01 10.36
N VAL A 102 -0.24 -9.03 10.74
CA VAL A 102 0.27 -9.89 11.82
C VAL A 102 -0.51 -9.61 13.12
N GLY A 103 -1.04 -10.67 13.72
CA GLY A 103 -1.83 -10.59 14.95
C GLY A 103 -3.26 -10.06 14.78
N ARG A 104 -3.70 -9.70 13.56
CA ARG A 104 -5.05 -9.18 13.30
C ARG A 104 -5.86 -10.03 12.32
N CYS A 105 -5.33 -11.15 11.86
CA CYS A 105 -6.02 -12.14 11.03
C CYS A 105 -5.74 -13.55 11.52
N ASN A 106 -6.66 -14.46 11.28
CA ASN A 106 -6.42 -15.90 11.44
C ASN A 106 -6.04 -16.49 10.08
N TYR A 107 -4.81 -16.22 9.62
CA TYR A 107 -4.35 -16.61 8.30
C TYR A 107 -4.37 -18.14 8.04
N LYS A 108 -4.31 -18.93 9.10
CA LYS A 108 -4.38 -20.40 8.98
C LYS A 108 -5.79 -20.86 8.56
N ARG A 109 -6.84 -20.21 9.13
CA ARG A 109 -8.24 -20.52 8.91
C ARG A 109 -8.86 -19.72 7.75
N ASP A 110 -8.60 -18.38 7.73
CA ASP A 110 -9.38 -17.44 6.92
C ASP A 110 -8.81 -17.23 5.50
N ILE A 111 -7.61 -17.76 5.21
CA ILE A 111 -7.01 -17.77 3.89
C ILE A 111 -7.00 -19.19 3.35
N LEU A 112 -7.77 -19.45 2.30
CA LEU A 112 -7.88 -20.77 1.65
C LEU A 112 -6.56 -21.18 0.97
N PRO A 113 -6.34 -22.43 0.60
CA PRO A 113 -5.29 -22.79 -0.35
C PRO A 113 -5.48 -22.07 -1.69
N LYS A 114 -4.39 -21.66 -2.39
CA LYS A 114 -4.45 -20.94 -3.67
C LYS A 114 -5.32 -21.63 -4.73
N LYS A 115 -5.29 -22.96 -4.79
CA LYS A 115 -6.09 -23.75 -5.75
C LYS A 115 -7.60 -23.56 -5.58
N ASP A 116 -8.05 -23.12 -4.41
CA ASP A 116 -9.46 -22.93 -4.05
C ASP A 116 -9.83 -21.43 -4.00
N SER A 117 -8.89 -20.53 -4.37
CA SER A 117 -9.03 -19.08 -4.25
C SER A 117 -8.72 -18.34 -5.55
N VAL A 118 -9.43 -17.25 -5.80
CA VAL A 118 -9.13 -16.30 -6.88
C VAL A 118 -8.04 -15.29 -6.49
N ILE A 119 -7.67 -15.23 -5.21
CA ILE A 119 -6.58 -14.39 -4.73
C ILE A 119 -5.25 -14.94 -5.24
N ASP A 120 -4.39 -14.08 -5.79
CA ASP A 120 -3.06 -14.43 -6.30
C ASP A 120 -1.96 -14.10 -5.30
N MET A 121 -2.07 -12.96 -4.62
CA MET A 121 -1.06 -12.42 -3.73
C MET A 121 -1.64 -12.10 -2.36
N VAL A 122 -0.90 -12.46 -1.31
CA VAL A 122 -1.19 -12.02 0.05
C VAL A 122 -0.07 -11.10 0.54
N ARG A 123 -0.43 -9.89 0.99
CA ARG A 123 0.51 -8.90 1.53
C ARG A 123 0.45 -8.93 3.05
N VAL A 124 1.54 -9.36 3.68
CA VAL A 124 1.66 -9.44 5.14
C VAL A 124 2.09 -8.08 5.69
N ALA A 125 1.24 -7.41 6.46
CA ALA A 125 1.62 -6.17 7.12
C ALA A 125 2.16 -6.46 8.54
N THR A 126 3.32 -5.88 8.86
CA THR A 126 4.04 -6.13 10.11
C THR A 126 4.76 -4.90 10.62
N TYR A 127 4.98 -4.82 11.92
CA TYR A 127 5.96 -3.91 12.52
C TYR A 127 7.31 -4.62 12.68
N ILE A 128 8.39 -3.87 12.83
CA ILE A 128 9.75 -4.41 12.91
C ILE A 128 9.89 -5.49 14.00
N HIS A 129 9.33 -5.27 15.19
CA HIS A 129 9.37 -6.20 16.31
C HIS A 129 8.54 -7.49 16.12
N GLN A 130 7.69 -7.53 15.07
CA GLN A 130 6.83 -8.68 14.74
C GLN A 130 7.40 -9.53 13.59
N ILE A 131 8.55 -9.17 13.03
CA ILE A 131 9.11 -9.88 11.85
C ILE A 131 9.24 -11.39 12.06
N PRO A 132 9.66 -11.93 13.21
CA PRO A 132 9.69 -13.38 13.39
C PRO A 132 8.33 -14.04 13.16
N THR A 133 7.24 -13.46 13.68
CA THR A 133 5.87 -13.95 13.43
C THR A 133 5.43 -13.74 11.99
N ALA A 134 5.86 -12.63 11.35
CA ALA A 134 5.60 -12.39 9.93
C ALA A 134 6.25 -13.47 9.06
N VAL A 135 7.47 -13.91 9.37
CA VAL A 135 8.15 -15.01 8.67
C VAL A 135 7.36 -16.32 8.79
N GLU A 136 6.87 -16.67 9.99
CA GLU A 136 6.00 -17.86 10.14
C GLU A 136 4.76 -17.79 9.26
N MET A 137 4.15 -16.62 9.18
CA MET A 137 2.98 -16.37 8.33
C MET A 137 3.33 -16.46 6.84
N ILE A 138 4.44 -15.87 6.41
CA ILE A 138 4.96 -15.94 5.04
C ILE A 138 5.15 -17.39 4.63
N GLU A 139 5.89 -18.18 5.43
CA GLU A 139 6.15 -19.59 5.15
C GLU A 139 4.86 -20.42 5.03
N HIS A 140 3.87 -20.12 5.86
CA HIS A 140 2.56 -20.79 5.80
C HIS A 140 1.81 -20.42 4.51
N LEU A 141 1.80 -19.16 4.11
CA LEU A 141 1.13 -18.67 2.90
C LEU A 141 1.82 -19.19 1.62
N LYS A 142 3.15 -19.26 1.62
CA LYS A 142 3.92 -19.88 0.53
C LYS A 142 3.58 -21.37 0.36
N LYS A 143 3.44 -22.11 1.47
CA LYS A 143 2.97 -23.51 1.43
C LYS A 143 1.55 -23.66 0.89
N LYS A 144 0.70 -22.63 1.06
CA LYS A 144 -0.63 -22.58 0.43
C LYS A 144 -0.60 -22.22 -1.06
N GLY A 145 0.56 -21.84 -1.62
CA GLY A 145 0.77 -21.56 -3.04
C GLY A 145 0.64 -20.10 -3.47
N TYR A 146 0.61 -19.15 -2.54
CA TYR A 146 0.47 -17.74 -2.84
C TYR A 146 1.78 -17.07 -3.23
N GLU A 147 1.68 -16.01 -4.05
CA GLU A 147 2.66 -14.94 -4.07
C GLU A 147 2.55 -14.15 -2.75
N VAL A 148 3.67 -13.88 -2.08
CA VAL A 148 3.64 -13.26 -0.75
C VAL A 148 4.55 -12.04 -0.70
N CYS A 149 3.97 -10.89 -0.33
CA CYS A 149 4.72 -9.68 -0.01
C CYS A 149 4.73 -9.43 1.50
N VAL A 150 5.71 -8.66 1.98
CA VAL A 150 5.74 -8.17 3.34
C VAL A 150 5.88 -6.65 3.37
N ASN A 151 5.01 -5.99 4.13
CA ASN A 151 4.97 -4.54 4.28
C ASN A 151 5.44 -4.18 5.70
N ILE A 152 6.65 -3.60 5.82
CA ILE A 152 7.19 -3.16 7.11
C ILE A 152 6.62 -1.77 7.41
N MET A 153 5.70 -1.71 8.36
CA MET A 153 5.04 -0.45 8.75
C MET A 153 5.92 0.41 9.67
N ALA A 154 5.71 1.73 9.61
CA ALA A 154 6.36 2.73 10.45
C ALA A 154 7.90 2.69 10.43
N VAL A 155 8.48 2.43 9.26
CA VAL A 155 9.95 2.34 9.06
C VAL A 155 10.65 3.62 9.53
N SER A 156 10.01 4.78 9.43
CA SER A 156 10.55 6.07 9.89
C SER A 156 10.80 6.15 11.41
N LYS A 157 10.24 5.24 12.20
CA LYS A 157 10.45 5.14 13.66
C LYS A 157 11.41 4.01 14.05
N VAL A 158 11.98 3.30 13.08
CA VAL A 158 12.87 2.16 13.31
C VAL A 158 14.33 2.63 13.29
N ASN A 159 15.13 2.19 14.23
CA ASN A 159 16.57 2.43 14.15
C ASN A 159 17.23 1.54 13.06
N THR A 160 18.41 1.94 12.64
CA THR A 160 19.09 1.31 11.51
C THR A 160 19.41 -0.17 11.75
N ASP A 161 19.89 -0.51 12.95
CA ASP A 161 20.34 -1.88 13.26
C ASP A 161 19.17 -2.86 13.28
N ASP A 162 18.04 -2.46 13.86
CA ASP A 162 16.81 -3.27 13.86
C ASP A 162 16.25 -3.44 12.46
N LEU A 163 16.30 -2.37 11.63
CA LEU A 163 15.88 -2.45 10.24
C LEU A 163 16.75 -3.42 9.44
N ASP A 164 18.07 -3.34 9.59
CA ASP A 164 19.01 -4.21 8.89
C ASP A 164 18.81 -5.67 9.28
N ALA A 165 18.71 -5.97 10.58
CA ALA A 165 18.42 -7.31 11.06
C ALA A 165 17.08 -7.85 10.56
N GLY A 166 16.07 -7.00 10.54
CA GLY A 166 14.73 -7.34 10.02
C GLY A 166 14.74 -7.65 8.52
N LEU A 167 15.41 -6.82 7.74
CA LEU A 167 15.54 -7.02 6.28
C LEU A 167 16.30 -8.31 5.94
N GLU A 168 17.40 -8.60 6.64
CA GLU A 168 18.14 -9.84 6.45
C GLU A 168 17.28 -11.08 6.77
N LEU A 169 16.50 -11.04 7.86
CA LEU A 169 15.63 -12.15 8.24
C LEU A 169 14.55 -12.38 7.19
N LEU A 170 13.93 -11.32 6.68
CA LEU A 170 12.92 -11.39 5.62
C LEU A 170 13.54 -11.87 4.29
N ALA A 171 14.70 -11.37 3.92
CA ALA A 171 15.37 -11.77 2.68
C ALA A 171 15.71 -13.27 2.64
N ARG A 172 16.05 -13.86 3.80
CA ARG A 172 16.28 -15.32 3.93
C ARG A 172 15.01 -16.15 3.96
N SER A 173 13.84 -15.54 4.15
CA SER A 173 12.56 -16.23 4.13
C SER A 173 12.09 -16.55 2.69
N SER A 174 10.96 -17.23 2.56
CA SER A 174 10.35 -17.51 1.25
C SER A 174 9.51 -16.35 0.68
N VAL A 175 9.58 -15.14 1.25
CA VAL A 175 8.89 -13.95 0.72
C VAL A 175 9.29 -13.64 -0.73
N ASP A 176 8.38 -13.16 -1.55
CA ASP A 176 8.67 -12.78 -2.93
C ASP A 176 9.06 -11.29 -3.04
N THR A 177 8.43 -10.41 -2.25
CA THR A 177 8.65 -8.96 -2.31
C THR A 177 8.67 -8.35 -0.92
N ILE A 178 9.65 -7.48 -0.65
CA ILE A 178 9.75 -6.71 0.59
C ILE A 178 9.40 -5.25 0.31
N TYR A 179 8.40 -4.70 1.02
CA TYR A 179 7.91 -3.34 0.80
C TYR A 179 8.53 -2.33 1.77
N LEU A 180 9.06 -1.26 1.21
CA LEU A 180 9.35 -0.01 1.91
C LEU A 180 8.04 0.77 2.08
N VAL A 181 7.64 1.03 3.33
CA VAL A 181 6.37 1.71 3.62
C VAL A 181 6.64 3.03 4.34
N ASP A 182 6.36 4.14 3.67
CA ASP A 182 6.30 5.48 4.29
C ASP A 182 4.93 5.70 4.94
N SER A 183 4.73 5.06 6.10
CA SER A 183 3.43 5.02 6.80
C SER A 183 2.90 6.38 7.24
N PHE A 184 3.79 7.37 7.41
CA PHE A 184 3.46 8.69 7.94
C PHE A 184 3.63 9.82 6.92
N GLY A 185 4.05 9.47 5.68
CA GLY A 185 4.39 10.46 4.66
C GLY A 185 5.49 11.39 5.12
N PHE A 186 6.48 10.85 5.85
CA PHE A 186 7.54 11.58 6.53
C PHE A 186 8.80 11.75 5.65
N PHE A 187 9.09 10.78 4.79
CA PHE A 187 10.36 10.76 4.08
C PHE A 187 10.44 11.80 2.96
N TYR A 188 11.61 12.43 2.86
CA TYR A 188 12.03 13.21 1.70
C TYR A 188 12.71 12.31 0.65
N PRO A 189 12.83 12.75 -0.62
CA PRO A 189 13.42 11.94 -1.70
C PRO A 189 14.82 11.41 -1.39
N GLU A 190 15.68 12.17 -0.70
CA GLU A 190 17.02 11.73 -0.34
C GLU A 190 17.02 10.55 0.65
N GLN A 191 16.03 10.52 1.56
CA GLN A 191 15.86 9.41 2.50
C GLN A 191 15.30 8.18 1.77
N ILE A 192 14.35 8.38 0.83
CA ILE A 192 13.84 7.32 -0.03
C ILE A 192 14.96 6.73 -0.90
N THR A 193 15.86 7.56 -1.47
CA THR A 193 17.02 7.08 -2.20
C THR A 193 17.84 6.10 -1.36
N LYS A 194 18.22 6.49 -0.14
CA LYS A 194 19.05 5.67 0.76
C LYS A 194 18.36 4.38 1.19
N LEU A 195 17.10 4.48 1.57
CA LEU A 195 16.31 3.32 2.01
C LEU A 195 16.07 2.36 0.84
N SER A 196 15.69 2.87 -0.33
CA SER A 196 15.49 2.03 -1.52
C SER A 196 16.75 1.29 -1.92
N GLN A 197 17.93 1.95 -1.90
CA GLN A 197 19.21 1.29 -2.16
C GLN A 197 19.43 0.12 -1.18
N LYS A 198 19.27 0.36 0.13
CA LYS A 198 19.43 -0.67 1.17
C LYS A 198 18.49 -1.87 0.92
N TYR A 199 17.20 -1.61 0.67
CA TYR A 199 16.22 -2.66 0.41
C TYR A 199 16.55 -3.45 -0.86
N VAL A 200 16.92 -2.77 -1.94
CA VAL A 200 17.25 -3.39 -3.23
C VAL A 200 18.51 -4.24 -3.12
N GLU A 201 19.58 -3.74 -2.50
CA GLU A 201 20.83 -4.49 -2.31
C GLU A 201 20.58 -5.81 -1.56
N ILE A 202 19.84 -5.77 -0.45
CA ILE A 202 19.54 -6.96 0.37
C ILE A 202 18.59 -7.91 -0.39
N ALA A 203 17.56 -7.37 -1.04
CA ALA A 203 16.56 -8.16 -1.75
C ALA A 203 17.15 -8.86 -2.98
N GLU A 204 17.88 -8.15 -3.84
CA GLU A 204 18.51 -8.71 -5.06
C GLU A 204 19.51 -9.80 -4.72
N ALA A 205 20.34 -9.63 -3.67
CA ALA A 205 21.27 -10.63 -3.19
C ALA A 205 20.59 -11.97 -2.81
N ASN A 206 19.28 -11.94 -2.54
CA ASN A 206 18.47 -13.08 -2.14
C ASN A 206 17.38 -13.45 -3.18
N GLY A 207 17.43 -12.87 -4.38
CA GLY A 207 16.46 -13.14 -5.46
C GLY A 207 15.03 -12.67 -5.13
N LYS A 208 14.89 -11.56 -4.38
CA LYS A 208 13.62 -10.94 -4.00
C LYS A 208 13.39 -9.63 -4.76
N ASN A 209 12.11 -9.24 -4.85
CA ASN A 209 11.73 -7.93 -5.36
C ASN A 209 11.56 -6.92 -4.21
N VAL A 210 11.52 -5.64 -4.57
CA VAL A 210 11.19 -4.55 -3.65
C VAL A 210 9.97 -3.80 -4.14
N GLY A 211 9.09 -3.43 -3.21
CA GLY A 211 7.94 -2.58 -3.45
C GLY A 211 7.99 -1.30 -2.60
N ILE A 212 7.20 -0.30 -2.99
CA ILE A 212 7.00 0.93 -2.21
C ILE A 212 5.52 1.22 -2.01
N HIS A 213 5.17 1.64 -0.79
CA HIS A 213 3.89 2.23 -0.43
C HIS A 213 4.14 3.56 0.29
N ALA A 214 3.75 4.68 -0.31
CA ALA A 214 4.03 6.01 0.22
C ALA A 214 2.74 6.78 0.50
N HIS A 215 2.61 7.31 1.75
CA HIS A 215 1.56 8.26 2.12
C HIS A 215 1.94 9.69 1.76
N ASN A 216 0.91 10.55 1.58
CA ASN A 216 1.04 11.85 0.94
C ASN A 216 0.99 13.04 1.92
N ASN A 217 1.37 12.84 3.18
CA ASN A 217 1.25 13.85 4.24
C ASN A 217 2.01 15.14 3.91
N GLN A 218 3.20 15.05 3.32
CA GLN A 218 4.01 16.18 2.85
C GLN A 218 3.87 16.44 1.34
N GLN A 219 2.87 15.87 0.66
CA GLN A 219 2.66 15.97 -0.79
C GLN A 219 3.78 15.34 -1.63
N LEU A 220 4.54 14.40 -1.05
CA LEU A 220 5.72 13.80 -1.70
C LEU A 220 5.50 12.34 -2.16
N ALA A 221 4.33 11.75 -1.93
CA ALA A 221 4.11 10.33 -2.23
C ALA A 221 4.43 9.96 -3.69
N PHE A 222 3.99 10.77 -4.65
CA PHE A 222 4.28 10.54 -6.07
C PHE A 222 5.79 10.68 -6.36
N ALA A 223 6.42 11.76 -5.89
CA ALA A 223 7.85 11.99 -6.08
C ALA A 223 8.70 10.88 -5.44
N ASN A 224 8.33 10.46 -4.22
CA ASN A 224 9.00 9.38 -3.50
C ASN A 224 8.83 8.03 -4.19
N THR A 225 7.66 7.75 -4.77
CA THR A 225 7.40 6.52 -5.54
C THR A 225 8.27 6.47 -6.80
N ILE A 226 8.39 7.60 -7.51
CA ILE A 226 9.26 7.71 -8.70
C ILE A 226 10.73 7.56 -8.28
N GLU A 227 11.16 8.20 -7.19
CA GLU A 227 12.54 8.10 -6.72
C GLU A 227 12.90 6.66 -6.34
N ALA A 228 12.01 5.97 -5.63
CA ALA A 228 12.20 4.54 -5.31
C ALA A 228 12.28 3.68 -6.58
N CYS A 229 11.40 3.93 -7.56
CA CYS A 229 11.43 3.24 -8.85
C CYS A 229 12.78 3.46 -9.57
N ARG A 230 13.30 4.69 -9.55
CA ARG A 230 14.63 5.02 -10.12
C ARG A 230 15.76 4.26 -9.43
N MET A 231 15.59 3.92 -8.16
CA MET A 231 16.57 3.15 -7.38
C MET A 231 16.46 1.63 -7.51
N GLY A 232 15.53 1.13 -8.34
CA GLY A 232 15.39 -0.31 -8.60
C GLY A 232 14.13 -0.95 -8.02
N VAL A 233 13.32 -0.22 -7.26
CA VAL A 233 12.03 -0.72 -6.77
C VAL A 233 11.11 -1.03 -7.94
N SER A 234 10.45 -2.19 -7.94
CA SER A 234 9.69 -2.70 -9.09
C SER A 234 8.20 -2.84 -8.87
N LEU A 235 7.70 -2.87 -7.63
CA LEU A 235 6.26 -2.86 -7.33
C LEU A 235 5.88 -1.50 -6.72
N LEU A 236 4.99 -0.78 -7.39
CA LEU A 236 4.61 0.59 -7.03
C LEU A 236 3.14 0.63 -6.63
N ASP A 237 2.86 0.96 -5.37
CA ASP A 237 1.51 1.14 -4.88
C ASP A 237 0.97 2.52 -5.26
N ALA A 238 -0.26 2.56 -5.73
CA ALA A 238 -0.99 3.79 -5.99
C ALA A 238 -2.48 3.62 -5.67
N THR A 239 -3.21 4.72 -5.60
CA THR A 239 -4.66 4.72 -5.43
C THR A 239 -5.31 5.74 -6.35
N VAL A 240 -6.51 5.43 -6.82
CA VAL A 240 -7.28 6.37 -7.65
C VAL A 240 -7.61 7.63 -6.85
N SER A 241 -7.34 8.79 -7.43
CA SER A 241 -7.45 10.12 -6.80
C SER A 241 -6.67 10.23 -5.47
N GLY A 242 -5.61 9.43 -5.31
CA GLY A 242 -4.83 9.38 -4.07
C GLY A 242 -5.64 8.94 -2.84
N MET A 243 -6.80 8.27 -3.02
CA MET A 243 -7.69 7.90 -1.91
C MET A 243 -6.98 7.01 -0.91
N GLY A 244 -7.02 7.38 0.37
CA GLY A 244 -6.42 6.61 1.44
C GLY A 244 -6.47 7.31 2.78
N ARG A 245 -6.01 6.64 3.81
CA ARG A 245 -6.00 7.18 5.16
C ARG A 245 -5.29 8.54 5.22
N GLY A 246 -5.92 9.50 5.88
CA GLY A 246 -5.33 10.82 6.10
C GLY A 246 -5.12 11.60 4.81
N ALA A 247 -3.89 11.99 4.55
CA ALA A 247 -3.51 12.73 3.35
C ALA A 247 -3.53 11.88 2.06
N GLY A 248 -3.83 10.59 2.18
CA GLY A 248 -3.87 9.67 1.04
C GLY A 248 -2.51 9.12 0.65
N ASN A 249 -2.40 8.68 -0.60
CA ASN A 249 -1.29 7.91 -1.15
C ASN A 249 -0.76 8.51 -2.46
N CYS A 250 0.18 7.82 -3.10
CA CYS A 250 0.57 8.09 -4.48
C CYS A 250 -0.66 8.01 -5.41
N PHE A 251 -0.82 8.99 -6.29
CA PHE A 251 -1.91 9.04 -7.26
C PHE A 251 -1.68 8.07 -8.41
N MET A 252 -2.70 7.26 -8.74
CA MET A 252 -2.66 6.30 -9.84
C MET A 252 -2.53 7.01 -11.19
N GLU A 253 -3.29 8.07 -11.41
CA GLU A 253 -3.42 8.77 -12.67
C GLU A 253 -2.06 9.28 -13.20
N PRO A 254 -1.31 10.10 -12.45
CA PRO A 254 0.01 10.55 -12.92
C PRO A 254 1.04 9.41 -12.93
N LEU A 255 0.90 8.37 -12.10
CA LEU A 255 1.85 7.25 -12.08
C LEU A 255 1.77 6.45 -13.38
N LEU A 256 0.59 6.06 -13.85
CA LEU A 256 0.42 5.30 -15.09
C LEU A 256 0.99 6.07 -16.29
N SER A 257 0.66 7.37 -16.39
CA SER A 257 1.18 8.24 -17.45
C SER A 257 2.71 8.40 -17.40
N PHE A 258 3.28 8.53 -16.18
CA PHE A 258 4.72 8.71 -16.01
C PHE A 258 5.54 7.49 -16.45
N LEU A 259 5.05 6.28 -16.19
CA LEU A 259 5.78 5.04 -16.44
C LEU A 259 5.99 4.71 -17.93
N LYS A 260 5.30 5.39 -18.83
CA LYS A 260 5.42 5.22 -20.31
C LYS A 260 5.34 3.76 -20.76
N ASN A 261 4.71 2.91 -19.99
CA ASN A 261 4.50 1.52 -20.34
C ASN A 261 3.31 1.42 -21.32
N PRO A 262 3.50 0.88 -22.54
CA PRO A 262 2.45 0.84 -23.56
C PRO A 262 1.24 -0.01 -23.17
N LYS A 263 1.31 -0.82 -22.10
CA LYS A 263 0.15 -1.55 -21.58
C LYS A 263 -0.76 -0.69 -20.71
N TYR A 264 -0.25 0.44 -20.15
CA TYR A 264 -1.04 1.30 -19.29
C TYR A 264 -1.84 2.32 -20.09
N ASP A 265 -3.14 2.42 -19.76
CA ASP A 265 -4.07 3.42 -20.29
C ASP A 265 -4.76 4.10 -19.10
N GLU A 266 -4.53 5.38 -18.92
CA GLU A 266 -5.12 6.15 -17.82
C GLU A 266 -6.60 6.51 -18.07
N ILE A 267 -7.11 6.43 -19.29
CA ILE A 267 -8.50 6.83 -19.63
C ILE A 267 -9.53 6.04 -18.82
N PRO A 268 -9.44 4.71 -18.65
CA PRO A 268 -10.38 3.97 -17.80
C PRO A 268 -10.39 4.44 -16.34
N ILE A 269 -9.23 4.81 -15.81
CA ILE A 269 -9.08 5.34 -14.44
C ILE A 269 -9.73 6.72 -14.33
N ILE A 270 -9.51 7.62 -15.30
CA ILE A 270 -10.14 8.95 -15.32
C ILE A 270 -11.67 8.84 -15.41
N ARG A 271 -12.20 7.92 -16.21
CA ARG A 271 -13.65 7.65 -16.27
C ARG A 271 -14.19 7.14 -14.94
N PHE A 272 -13.44 6.31 -14.24
CA PHE A 272 -13.80 5.87 -12.90
C PHE A 272 -13.82 7.05 -11.91
N VAL A 273 -12.86 7.97 -11.99
CA VAL A 273 -12.86 9.21 -11.21
C VAL A 273 -14.14 10.01 -11.43
N GLU A 274 -14.51 10.26 -12.70
CA GLU A 274 -15.72 10.99 -13.07
C GLU A 274 -16.98 10.34 -12.49
N LYS A 275 -17.11 9.02 -12.61
CA LYS A 275 -18.32 8.30 -12.20
C LYS A 275 -18.43 8.14 -10.68
N HIS A 276 -17.33 7.88 -9.99
CA HIS A 276 -17.35 7.41 -8.60
C HIS A 276 -16.64 8.35 -7.62
N MET A 277 -15.42 8.82 -7.93
CA MET A 277 -14.65 9.58 -6.94
C MET A 277 -15.23 10.98 -6.70
N LEU A 278 -15.74 11.63 -7.76
CA LEU A 278 -16.45 12.91 -7.63
C LEU A 278 -17.72 12.76 -6.79
N LYS A 279 -18.45 11.66 -6.97
CA LYS A 279 -19.64 11.35 -6.16
C LYS A 279 -19.29 11.15 -4.68
N LEU A 280 -18.27 10.36 -4.36
CA LEU A 280 -17.83 10.17 -2.97
C LEU A 280 -17.47 11.50 -2.30
N LYS A 281 -16.75 12.39 -3.00
CA LYS A 281 -16.44 13.73 -2.48
C LYS A 281 -17.69 14.58 -2.27
N ALA A 282 -18.65 14.54 -3.18
CA ALA A 282 -19.93 15.24 -3.06
C ALA A 282 -20.79 14.70 -1.88
N GLU A 283 -20.67 13.42 -1.55
CA GLU A 283 -21.31 12.77 -0.41
C GLU A 283 -20.57 13.04 0.93
N GLY A 284 -19.48 13.82 0.90
CA GLY A 284 -18.76 14.24 2.11
C GLY A 284 -17.67 13.26 2.57
N VAL A 285 -17.26 12.30 1.75
CA VAL A 285 -16.09 11.46 2.04
C VAL A 285 -14.83 12.29 1.83
N VAL A 286 -14.04 12.46 2.89
CA VAL A 286 -12.87 13.36 2.91
C VAL A 286 -11.58 12.57 2.99
N TRP A 287 -10.68 12.83 2.07
CA TRP A 287 -9.28 12.40 2.10
C TRP A 287 -8.43 13.43 1.34
N GLY A 288 -7.13 13.36 1.53
CA GLY A 288 -6.19 14.23 0.85
C GLY A 288 -5.52 15.23 1.79
N TYR A 289 -4.86 16.22 1.21
CA TYR A 289 -4.09 17.20 1.96
C TYR A 289 -4.95 18.02 2.93
N ASP A 290 -4.45 18.10 4.17
CA ASP A 290 -4.91 19.07 5.17
C ASP A 290 -3.74 19.39 6.12
N ILE A 291 -3.77 20.57 6.76
CA ILE A 291 -2.71 21.03 7.66
C ILE A 291 -2.43 20.04 8.81
N PRO A 292 -3.41 19.45 9.50
CA PRO A 292 -3.13 18.44 10.53
C PRO A 292 -2.33 17.24 10.02
N TYR A 293 -2.58 16.79 8.80
CA TYR A 293 -1.80 15.71 8.20
C TYR A 293 -0.38 16.13 7.84
N LEU A 294 -0.21 17.37 7.32
CA LEU A 294 1.12 17.93 7.08
C LEU A 294 1.94 17.98 8.38
N VAL A 295 1.33 18.47 9.48
CA VAL A 295 1.99 18.53 10.79
C VAL A 295 2.45 17.14 11.25
N THR A 296 1.58 16.13 11.17
CA THR A 296 1.97 14.75 11.53
C THR A 296 3.04 14.18 10.61
N GLY A 297 3.04 14.53 9.32
CA GLY A 297 4.09 14.14 8.38
C GLY A 297 5.45 14.76 8.75
N ILE A 298 5.51 16.06 8.96
CA ILE A 298 6.74 16.80 9.34
C ILE A 298 7.32 16.24 10.63
N LEU A 299 6.47 16.00 11.64
CA LEU A 299 6.90 15.55 12.98
C LEU A 299 6.99 14.02 13.08
N ASN A 300 6.94 13.29 11.97
CA ASN A 300 6.99 11.83 11.98
C ASN A 300 5.99 11.19 12.98
N SER A 301 4.82 11.79 13.14
CA SER A 301 3.82 11.37 14.11
C SER A 301 2.72 10.51 13.46
N HIS A 302 2.11 9.62 14.27
CA HIS A 302 1.07 8.75 13.74
C HIS A 302 -0.16 9.57 13.29
N PRO A 303 -0.73 9.36 12.08
CA PRO A 303 -1.82 10.17 11.54
C PRO A 303 -3.14 10.11 12.35
N SER A 304 -3.27 9.19 13.33
CA SER A 304 -4.42 9.16 14.23
C SER A 304 -4.59 10.44 15.05
N THR A 305 -3.49 11.15 15.37
CA THR A 305 -3.56 12.43 16.09
C THR A 305 -4.20 13.51 15.22
N ALA A 306 -3.83 13.60 13.94
CA ALA A 306 -4.47 14.49 12.99
C ALA A 306 -5.96 14.12 12.77
N ILE A 307 -6.28 12.82 12.63
CA ILE A 307 -7.67 12.36 12.50
C ILE A 307 -8.51 12.76 13.72
N LYS A 308 -7.94 12.64 14.93
CA LYS A 308 -8.61 13.06 16.17
C LYS A 308 -8.84 14.58 16.17
N PHE A 309 -7.81 15.37 15.85
CA PHE A 309 -7.90 16.84 15.76
C PHE A 309 -9.03 17.28 14.82
N ILE A 310 -9.12 16.68 13.63
CA ILE A 310 -10.16 16.98 12.63
C ILE A 310 -11.56 16.58 13.14
N LYS A 311 -11.69 15.40 13.77
CA LYS A 311 -12.97 14.94 14.35
C LYS A 311 -13.46 15.84 15.47
N GLU A 312 -12.56 16.45 16.23
CA GLU A 312 -12.86 17.45 17.27
C GLU A 312 -13.18 18.83 16.67
N GLN A 313 -13.15 18.98 15.35
CA GLN A 313 -13.43 20.24 14.62
C GLN A 313 -12.53 21.39 15.08
N ARG A 314 -11.32 21.09 15.50
CA ARG A 314 -10.30 22.08 15.90
C ARG A 314 -9.75 22.80 14.67
N SER A 315 -9.35 24.05 14.86
CA SER A 315 -8.71 24.90 13.84
C SER A 315 -7.46 25.64 14.34
N ASP A 316 -7.02 25.33 15.56
CA ASP A 316 -5.86 25.91 16.23
C ASP A 316 -4.57 25.15 15.84
N TYR A 317 -4.22 25.19 14.57
CA TYR A 317 -3.12 24.40 13.97
C TYR A 317 -1.75 24.69 14.63
N CYS A 318 -1.48 25.94 15.04
CA CYS A 318 -0.24 26.27 15.72
C CYS A 318 -0.14 25.57 17.08
N ASN A 319 -1.23 25.57 17.86
CA ASN A 319 -1.28 24.87 19.14
C ASN A 319 -1.14 23.36 18.93
N PHE A 320 -1.81 22.80 17.94
CA PHE A 320 -1.69 21.38 17.59
C PHE A 320 -0.24 20.98 17.25
N MET A 321 0.47 21.81 16.49
CA MET A 321 1.88 21.56 16.20
C MET A 321 2.74 21.64 17.47
N GLN A 322 2.50 22.63 18.34
CA GLN A 322 3.22 22.76 19.61
C GLN A 322 2.96 21.58 20.55
N GLU A 323 1.70 21.14 20.67
CA GLU A 323 1.32 19.97 21.47
C GLU A 323 2.10 18.71 21.05
N LEU A 324 2.33 18.52 19.75
CA LEU A 324 3.09 17.38 19.25
C LEU A 324 4.61 17.53 19.46
N LEU A 325 5.16 18.75 19.34
CA LEU A 325 6.56 19.04 19.63
C LEU A 325 6.89 18.82 21.12
N ASP A 326 5.96 19.13 22.01
CA ASP A 326 6.14 18.95 23.45
C ASP A 326 6.07 17.46 23.90
N LEU A 327 5.66 16.55 23.00
CA LEU A 327 5.60 15.10 23.23
C LEU A 327 6.84 14.35 22.72
N GLU A 328 7.68 14.98 21.90
CA GLU A 328 8.95 14.42 21.39
C GLU A 328 10.10 14.63 22.39
#